data_0d0ad96b80b3b5e83ef4f3d3c8bb4cf3
#
_entry.id   0d0ad96b80b3b5e83ef4f3d3c8bb4cf3
#
_cell.length_a   1.000
_cell.length_b   1.000
_cell.length_c   1.000
_cell.angle_alpha   90.00
_cell.angle_beta   90.00
_cell.angle_gamma   90.00
#
_symmetry.space_group_name_H-M   'P 1'
#
loop_
_entity.id
_entity.type
_entity.pdbx_description
1 polymer ?
#
loop_
_entity_poly.entity_id
_entity_poly.type
_entity_poly.pdbx_seq_one_letter_code
_entity_poly.pdbx_strand_id
1 'polypeptide(L)'
;MKKLLAVCAMLCMPLTALAAEGYTVLFKAQGSYQDVRDNLQMAIEGKGLKITNTNHIAEMLERTGKDIGETRQVYENAEQFEFCSATVSRHMMEADPHAIVMCPYSVVVYAIPNDKTVYLAYRKPAATRNPALKKTLVELEKLLAGIIKDAM
;
A
#
# COMPACT_ATOMS: atom_id res chain seq x y z
N MET A 1 -38.94 -37.63 13.26
CA MET A 1 -37.50 -37.34 13.34
C MET A 1 -37.18 -36.27 12.31
N LYS A 2 -37.18 -35.00 12.74
CA LYS A 2 -36.90 -33.83 11.82
C LYS A 2 -35.41 -33.52 11.87
N LYS A 3 -34.74 -33.70 10.74
CA LYS A 3 -33.33 -33.32 10.57
C LYS A 3 -33.25 -31.80 10.34
N LEU A 4 -32.70 -31.05 11.31
CA LEU A 4 -32.29 -29.66 11.13
C LEU A 4 -31.00 -29.62 10.28
N LEU A 5 -31.09 -29.11 9.06
CA LEU A 5 -29.93 -28.69 8.29
C LEU A 5 -29.56 -27.28 8.76
N ALA A 6 -28.43 -27.17 9.47
CA ALA A 6 -27.80 -25.88 9.77
C ALA A 6 -27.03 -25.40 8.50
N VAL A 7 -27.60 -24.41 7.83
CA VAL A 7 -26.94 -23.70 6.74
C VAL A 7 -25.98 -22.71 7.37
N CYS A 8 -24.68 -23.00 7.29
CA CYS A 8 -23.61 -22.09 7.70
C CYS A 8 -23.46 -21.02 6.60
N ALA A 9 -24.11 -19.86 6.78
CA ALA A 9 -23.94 -18.70 5.90
C ALA A 9 -22.56 -18.07 6.19
N MET A 10 -21.59 -18.37 5.32
CA MET A 10 -20.28 -17.74 5.33
C MET A 10 -20.46 -16.28 4.92
N LEU A 11 -20.42 -15.34 5.88
CA LEU A 11 -20.47 -13.90 5.64
C LEU A 11 -19.19 -13.51 4.89
N CYS A 12 -19.28 -13.39 3.58
CA CYS A 12 -18.26 -12.73 2.76
C CYS A 12 -18.36 -11.22 3.02
N MET A 13 -17.57 -10.68 3.96
CA MET A 13 -17.46 -9.23 4.14
C MET A 13 -16.75 -8.63 2.92
N PRO A 14 -17.34 -7.64 2.24
CA PRO A 14 -16.66 -6.96 1.17
C PRO A 14 -15.47 -6.17 1.73
N LEU A 15 -14.29 -6.40 1.18
CA LEU A 15 -13.09 -5.61 1.42
C LEU A 15 -13.31 -4.21 0.87
N THR A 16 -13.76 -3.28 1.70
CA THR A 16 -13.95 -1.88 1.30
C THR A 16 -12.63 -1.13 1.44
N ALA A 17 -12.05 -0.74 0.30
CA ALA A 17 -11.02 0.28 0.27
C ALA A 17 -11.66 1.61 0.72
N LEU A 18 -11.21 2.16 1.85
CA LEU A 18 -11.60 3.49 2.28
C LEU A 18 -10.78 4.51 1.45
N ALA A 19 -11.44 5.30 0.62
CA ALA A 19 -10.82 6.44 -0.01
C ALA A 19 -10.55 7.51 1.07
N ALA A 20 -9.33 7.55 1.60
CA ALA A 20 -8.85 8.71 2.35
C ALA A 20 -8.52 9.80 1.33
N GLU A 21 -8.99 11.03 1.60
CA GLU A 21 -8.83 12.25 0.80
C GLU A 21 -7.98 12.14 -0.47
N GLY A 22 -8.57 12.07 -1.63
CA GLY A 22 -8.10 12.16 -3.02
C GLY A 22 -6.64 11.80 -3.42
N TYR A 23 -5.69 11.73 -2.49
CA TYR A 23 -4.27 11.51 -2.75
C TYR A 23 -3.76 10.10 -2.35
N THR A 24 -4.55 9.32 -1.61
CA THR A 24 -4.15 7.98 -1.15
C THR A 24 -5.26 6.95 -1.35
N VAL A 25 -4.85 5.69 -1.50
CA VAL A 25 -5.73 4.53 -1.44
C VAL A 25 -5.34 3.74 -0.20
N LEU A 26 -6.27 3.57 0.74
CA LEU A 26 -6.07 3.02 2.07
C LEU A 26 -6.79 1.68 2.24
N PHE A 27 -6.11 0.75 2.91
CA PHE A 27 -6.63 -0.57 3.28
C PHE A 27 -6.37 -0.81 4.77
N LYS A 28 -7.24 -1.61 5.40
CA LYS A 28 -7.12 -2.04 6.79
C LYS A 28 -6.83 -3.52 6.82
N ALA A 29 -5.70 -3.91 7.40
CA ALA A 29 -5.32 -5.29 7.59
C ALA A 29 -5.60 -5.76 9.01
N GLN A 30 -5.82 -7.07 9.17
CA GLN A 30 -5.93 -7.75 10.46
C GLN A 30 -4.60 -8.45 10.76
N GLY A 31 -4.27 -8.56 12.04
CA GLY A 31 -3.03 -9.23 12.49
C GLY A 31 -2.05 -8.27 13.14
N SER A 32 -0.87 -8.78 13.46
CA SER A 32 0.20 -7.95 14.01
C SER A 32 0.86 -7.09 12.92
N TYR A 33 1.44 -5.96 13.31
CA TYR A 33 2.22 -5.14 12.37
C TYR A 33 3.29 -5.96 11.65
N GLN A 34 4.02 -6.80 12.38
CA GLN A 34 5.11 -7.60 11.84
C GLN A 34 4.62 -8.59 10.78
N ASP A 35 3.52 -9.31 11.05
CA ASP A 35 2.95 -10.27 10.08
C ASP A 35 2.50 -9.58 8.80
N VAL A 36 1.78 -8.45 8.92
CA VAL A 36 1.30 -7.68 7.76
C VAL A 36 2.47 -7.08 6.97
N ARG A 37 3.49 -6.59 7.66
CA ARG A 37 4.72 -6.06 7.06
C ARG A 37 5.47 -7.13 6.26
N ASP A 38 5.65 -8.32 6.85
CA ASP A 38 6.35 -9.43 6.20
C ASP A 38 5.54 -10.01 5.04
N ASN A 39 4.22 -10.12 5.19
CA ASN A 39 3.32 -10.49 4.09
C ASN A 39 3.40 -9.49 2.94
N LEU A 40 3.47 -8.17 3.23
CA LEU A 40 3.61 -7.15 2.20
C LEU A 40 4.92 -7.30 1.43
N GLN A 41 6.03 -7.54 2.13
CA GLN A 41 7.32 -7.80 1.49
C GLN A 41 7.23 -9.04 0.58
N MET A 42 6.69 -10.15 1.07
CA MET A 42 6.50 -11.38 0.29
C MET A 42 5.58 -11.16 -0.91
N ALA A 43 4.52 -10.36 -0.77
CA ALA A 43 3.61 -10.05 -1.86
C ALA A 43 4.28 -9.24 -2.98
N ILE A 44 5.16 -8.29 -2.64
CA ILE A 44 5.97 -7.53 -3.62
C ILE A 44 6.92 -8.48 -4.36
N GLU A 45 7.69 -9.28 -3.62
CA GLU A 45 8.66 -10.23 -4.17
C GLU A 45 7.97 -11.33 -5.00
N GLY A 46 6.80 -11.79 -4.56
CA GLY A 46 5.97 -12.78 -5.27
C GLY A 46 5.45 -12.30 -6.64
N LYS A 47 5.39 -10.98 -6.87
CA LYS A 47 5.15 -10.40 -8.22
C LYS A 47 6.42 -10.33 -9.08
N GLY A 48 7.55 -10.87 -8.62
CA GLY A 48 8.84 -10.77 -9.31
C GLY A 48 9.45 -9.37 -9.23
N LEU A 49 9.04 -8.56 -8.25
CA LEU A 49 9.55 -7.21 -8.05
C LEU A 49 10.62 -7.20 -6.98
N LYS A 50 11.68 -6.41 -7.19
CA LYS A 50 12.74 -6.21 -6.21
C LYS A 50 12.47 -4.95 -5.41
N ILE A 51 12.44 -5.07 -4.09
CA ILE A 51 12.46 -3.91 -3.19
C ILE A 51 13.83 -3.26 -3.31
N THR A 52 13.86 -2.00 -3.72
CA THR A 52 15.09 -1.21 -3.93
C THR A 52 15.47 -0.41 -2.72
N ASN A 53 14.48 -0.06 -1.89
CA ASN A 53 14.69 0.68 -0.65
C ASN A 53 13.56 0.42 0.34
N THR A 54 13.87 0.49 1.64
CA THR A 54 12.90 0.51 2.73
C THR A 54 13.14 1.75 3.58
N ASN A 55 12.15 2.64 3.62
CA ASN A 55 12.20 3.84 4.43
C ASN A 55 11.56 3.58 5.79
N HIS A 56 12.31 3.70 6.88
CA HIS A 56 11.83 3.55 8.25
C HIS A 56 11.26 4.89 8.78
N ILE A 57 10.01 5.17 8.39
CA ILE A 57 9.38 6.49 8.59
C ILE A 57 9.15 6.78 10.08
N ALA A 58 8.71 5.78 10.89
CA ALA A 58 8.48 5.98 12.32
C ALA A 58 9.79 6.33 13.04
N GLU A 59 10.87 5.60 12.77
CA GLU A 59 12.19 5.86 13.36
C GLU A 59 12.75 7.24 12.96
N MET A 60 12.57 7.62 11.70
CA MET A 60 12.98 8.93 11.20
C MET A 60 12.25 10.04 11.96
N LEU A 61 10.93 9.96 12.11
CA LEU A 61 10.13 10.96 12.81
C LEU A 61 10.48 11.02 14.31
N GLU A 62 10.70 9.89 14.96
CA GLU A 62 11.10 9.85 16.37
C GLU A 62 12.47 10.52 16.59
N ARG A 63 13.44 10.17 15.76
CA ARG A 63 14.79 10.71 15.83
C ARG A 63 14.82 12.21 15.60
N THR A 64 14.14 12.70 14.56
CA THR A 64 14.18 14.11 14.16
C THR A 64 13.20 14.98 14.94
N GLY A 65 12.16 14.42 15.51
CA GLY A 65 11.14 15.17 16.26
C GLY A 65 11.72 15.95 17.44
N LYS A 66 12.69 15.35 18.13
CA LYS A 66 13.38 16.02 19.28
C LYS A 66 14.14 17.28 18.82
N ASP A 67 14.72 17.26 17.65
CA ASP A 67 15.52 18.37 17.12
C ASP A 67 14.67 19.59 16.73
N ILE A 68 13.40 19.34 16.40
CA ILE A 68 12.43 20.38 15.99
C ILE A 68 11.39 20.71 17.06
N GLY A 69 11.51 20.12 18.27
CA GLY A 69 10.59 20.36 19.39
C GLY A 69 9.26 19.60 19.29
N GLU A 70 9.14 18.64 18.39
CA GLU A 70 7.95 17.82 18.18
C GLU A 70 8.14 16.44 18.79
N THR A 71 7.55 16.21 19.97
CA THR A 71 7.75 14.98 20.75
C THR A 71 6.58 13.99 20.67
N ARG A 72 5.48 14.35 19.99
CA ARG A 72 4.31 13.48 19.87
C ARG A 72 4.64 12.32 18.93
N GLN A 73 4.48 11.09 19.40
CA GLN A 73 4.58 9.90 18.55
C GLN A 73 3.44 9.90 17.51
N VAL A 74 3.81 9.92 16.23
CA VAL A 74 2.86 9.91 15.09
C VAL A 74 2.49 8.48 14.71
N TYR A 75 3.48 7.59 14.65
CA TYR A 75 3.31 6.18 14.33
C TYR A 75 3.92 5.32 15.43
N GLU A 76 3.28 4.19 15.73
CA GLU A 76 3.89 3.12 16.51
C GLU A 76 4.95 2.40 15.69
N ASN A 77 4.60 2.08 14.44
CA ASN A 77 5.49 1.54 13.41
C ASN A 77 5.08 2.13 12.06
N ALA A 78 6.04 2.41 11.18
CA ALA A 78 5.75 2.83 9.80
C ALA A 78 6.94 2.57 8.90
N GLU A 79 6.72 1.78 7.86
CA GLU A 79 7.70 1.52 6.81
C GLU A 79 7.09 1.79 5.43
N GLN A 80 7.96 2.20 4.49
CA GLN A 80 7.62 2.36 3.09
C GLN A 80 8.57 1.51 2.25
N PHE A 81 8.03 0.59 1.47
CA PHE A 81 8.76 -0.19 0.50
C PHE A 81 8.73 0.48 -0.86
N GLU A 82 9.91 0.67 -1.45
CA GLU A 82 10.08 1.23 -2.79
C GLU A 82 10.52 0.16 -3.78
N PHE A 83 9.91 0.15 -4.96
CA PHE A 83 10.20 -0.80 -6.03
C PHE A 83 9.77 -0.25 -7.39
N CYS A 84 10.23 -0.86 -8.48
CA CYS A 84 9.79 -0.56 -9.83
C CYS A 84 9.39 -1.85 -10.57
N SER A 85 8.38 -1.75 -11.44
CA SER A 85 8.06 -2.76 -12.43
C SER A 85 8.65 -2.34 -13.77
N ALA A 86 9.56 -3.10 -14.33
CA ALA A 86 10.20 -2.78 -15.62
C ALA A 86 9.15 -2.57 -16.73
N THR A 87 8.14 -3.45 -16.79
CA THR A 87 7.08 -3.38 -17.81
C THR A 87 6.20 -2.14 -17.63
N VAL A 88 5.64 -1.93 -16.42
CA VAL A 88 4.73 -0.80 -16.15
C VAL A 88 5.48 0.53 -16.29
N SER A 89 6.71 0.62 -15.77
CA SER A 89 7.53 1.82 -15.88
C SER A 89 7.84 2.16 -17.35
N ARG A 90 8.19 1.15 -18.15
CA ARG A 90 8.48 1.36 -19.58
C ARG A 90 7.25 1.87 -20.32
N HIS A 91 6.10 1.22 -20.19
CA HIS A 91 4.85 1.65 -20.83
C HIS A 91 4.47 3.09 -20.42
N MET A 92 4.67 3.43 -19.16
CA MET A 92 4.35 4.75 -18.62
C MET A 92 5.27 5.83 -19.22
N MET A 93 6.58 5.59 -19.27
CA MET A 93 7.56 6.55 -19.80
C MET A 93 7.53 6.63 -21.33
N GLU A 94 7.13 5.57 -22.04
CA GLU A 94 6.86 5.63 -23.49
C GLU A 94 5.60 6.45 -23.80
N ALA A 95 4.58 6.43 -22.92
CA ALA A 95 3.39 7.26 -23.05
C ALA A 95 3.65 8.74 -22.73
N ASP A 96 4.54 9.00 -21.75
CA ASP A 96 4.98 10.33 -21.33
C ASP A 96 6.35 10.24 -20.63
N PRO A 97 7.44 10.73 -21.22
CA PRO A 97 8.76 10.70 -20.59
C PRO A 97 8.83 11.42 -19.23
N HIS A 98 7.97 12.41 -18.99
CA HIS A 98 7.91 13.13 -17.71
C HIS A 98 7.28 12.29 -16.59
N ALA A 99 6.63 11.18 -16.90
CA ALA A 99 6.10 10.24 -15.92
C ALA A 99 7.21 9.49 -15.13
N ILE A 100 8.48 9.72 -15.44
CA ILE A 100 9.64 9.24 -14.67
C ILE A 100 9.52 9.60 -13.16
N VAL A 101 8.86 10.70 -12.81
CA VAL A 101 8.62 11.12 -11.42
C VAL A 101 7.77 10.14 -10.61
N MET A 102 7.10 9.20 -11.28
CA MET A 102 6.31 8.15 -10.64
C MET A 102 7.15 6.95 -10.17
N CYS A 103 8.43 6.87 -10.58
CA CYS A 103 9.35 5.82 -10.18
C CYS A 103 10.36 6.36 -9.14
N PRO A 104 10.63 5.62 -8.03
CA PRO A 104 10.04 4.33 -7.69
C PRO A 104 8.58 4.43 -7.20
N TYR A 105 7.82 3.34 -7.39
CA TYR A 105 6.51 3.18 -6.73
C TYR A 105 6.74 2.88 -5.26
N SER A 106 5.74 3.20 -4.43
CA SER A 106 5.83 2.85 -3.02
C SER A 106 4.51 2.35 -2.45
N VAL A 107 4.61 1.41 -1.51
CA VAL A 107 3.52 0.97 -0.64
C VAL A 107 3.99 1.14 0.79
N VAL A 108 3.11 1.67 1.64
CA VAL A 108 3.38 1.86 3.08
C VAL A 108 2.61 0.87 3.91
N VAL A 109 3.22 0.43 5.01
CA VAL A 109 2.58 -0.31 6.11
C VAL A 109 2.80 0.48 7.40
N TYR A 110 1.74 0.72 8.17
CA TYR A 110 1.88 1.50 9.41
C TYR A 110 0.82 1.15 10.45
N ALA A 111 1.16 1.41 11.71
CA ALA A 111 0.28 1.36 12.87
C ALA A 111 0.31 2.72 13.59
N ILE A 112 -0.87 3.17 14.05
CA ILE A 112 -1.05 4.43 14.76
C ILE A 112 -1.16 4.14 16.26
N PRO A 113 -0.52 4.92 17.16
CA PRO A 113 -0.61 4.71 18.60
C PRO A 113 -2.07 4.63 19.08
N ASN A 114 -2.36 3.64 19.93
CA ASN A 114 -3.70 3.36 20.47
C ASN A 114 -4.75 2.91 19.43
N ASP A 115 -4.35 2.56 18.22
CA ASP A 115 -5.20 1.92 17.22
C ASP A 115 -4.69 0.48 16.96
N LYS A 116 -5.58 -0.51 17.06
CA LYS A 116 -5.23 -1.91 16.81
C LYS A 116 -5.18 -2.29 15.33
N THR A 117 -5.51 -1.34 14.46
CA THR A 117 -5.57 -1.55 13.01
C THR A 117 -4.19 -1.34 12.40
N VAL A 118 -3.75 -2.28 11.58
CA VAL A 118 -2.61 -2.08 10.70
C VAL A 118 -3.11 -1.56 9.36
N TYR A 119 -2.49 -0.52 8.86
CA TYR A 119 -2.86 0.14 7.62
C TYR A 119 -1.85 -0.16 6.52
N LEU A 120 -2.37 -0.41 5.32
CA LEU A 120 -1.61 -0.48 4.08
C LEU A 120 -2.11 0.61 3.14
N ALA A 121 -1.21 1.32 2.47
CA ALA A 121 -1.63 2.36 1.55
C ALA A 121 -0.62 2.60 0.42
N TYR A 122 -1.10 3.21 -0.65
CA TYR A 122 -0.25 3.76 -1.71
C TYR A 122 -0.77 5.13 -2.15
N ARG A 123 0.12 5.91 -2.76
CA ARG A 123 -0.24 7.20 -3.34
C ARG A 123 -1.07 6.98 -4.60
N LYS A 124 -2.26 7.55 -4.64
CA LYS A 124 -3.12 7.51 -5.82
C LYS A 124 -2.46 8.26 -6.98
N PRO A 125 -2.28 7.65 -8.16
CA PRO A 125 -1.77 8.35 -9.31
C PRO A 125 -2.64 9.55 -9.69
N ALA A 126 -2.01 10.66 -10.07
CA ALA A 126 -2.73 11.86 -10.49
C ALA A 126 -3.49 11.60 -11.79
N ALA A 127 -4.64 12.28 -11.94
CA ALA A 127 -5.40 12.23 -13.18
C ALA A 127 -4.60 12.88 -14.33
N THR A 128 -4.69 12.30 -15.52
CA THR A 128 -4.05 12.82 -16.73
C THR A 128 -5.04 12.92 -17.89
N ARG A 129 -4.80 13.87 -18.80
CA ARG A 129 -5.53 13.99 -20.06
C ARG A 129 -4.91 13.14 -21.19
N ASN A 130 -3.67 12.65 -21.01
CA ASN A 130 -3.02 11.75 -21.97
C ASN A 130 -3.67 10.34 -21.87
N PRO A 131 -4.36 9.86 -22.92
CA PRO A 131 -5.09 8.60 -22.85
C PRO A 131 -4.15 7.39 -22.74
N ALA A 132 -2.96 7.43 -23.34
CA ALA A 132 -1.97 6.38 -23.24
C ALA A 132 -1.41 6.29 -21.80
N LEU A 133 -1.03 7.43 -21.21
CA LEU A 133 -0.59 7.49 -19.82
C LEU A 133 -1.71 7.07 -18.86
N LYS A 134 -2.96 7.47 -19.09
CA LYS A 134 -4.10 7.04 -18.27
C LYS A 134 -4.22 5.52 -18.21
N LYS A 135 -4.03 4.83 -19.34
CA LYS A 135 -4.06 3.36 -19.40
C LYS A 135 -2.98 2.75 -18.50
N THR A 136 -1.74 3.26 -18.58
CA THR A 136 -0.63 2.73 -17.79
C THR A 136 -0.74 3.06 -16.30
N LEU A 137 -1.32 4.22 -15.93
CA LEU A 137 -1.63 4.53 -14.53
C LEU A 137 -2.68 3.57 -13.94
N VAL A 138 -3.65 3.12 -14.74
CA VAL A 138 -4.60 2.07 -14.31
C VAL A 138 -3.88 0.72 -14.11
N GLU A 139 -2.92 0.38 -14.96
CA GLU A 139 -2.07 -0.82 -14.77
C GLU A 139 -1.25 -0.73 -13.49
N LEU A 140 -0.68 0.43 -13.19
CA LEU A 140 0.02 0.70 -11.93
C LEU A 140 -0.91 0.53 -10.72
N GLU A 141 -2.10 1.15 -10.72
CA GLU A 141 -3.06 1.01 -9.63
C GLU A 141 -3.47 -0.44 -9.40
N LYS A 142 -3.70 -1.22 -10.48
CA LYS A 142 -4.00 -2.65 -10.37
C LYS A 142 -2.84 -3.44 -9.75
N LEU A 143 -1.60 -3.12 -10.10
CA LEU A 143 -0.42 -3.74 -9.52
C LEU A 143 -0.34 -3.46 -8.02
N LEU A 144 -0.42 -2.17 -7.61
CA LEU A 144 -0.31 -1.75 -6.21
C LEU A 144 -1.44 -2.31 -5.34
N ALA A 145 -2.68 -2.22 -5.83
CA ALA A 145 -3.84 -2.79 -5.14
C ALA A 145 -3.77 -4.32 -5.06
N GLY A 146 -3.24 -4.99 -6.09
CA GLY A 146 -3.03 -6.44 -6.11
C GLY A 146 -2.01 -6.87 -5.05
N ILE A 147 -0.87 -6.18 -4.95
CA ILE A 147 0.15 -6.43 -3.92
C ILE A 147 -0.45 -6.33 -2.52
N ILE A 148 -1.21 -5.25 -2.25
CA ILE A 148 -1.83 -5.06 -0.92
C ILE A 148 -2.84 -6.17 -0.62
N LYS A 149 -3.66 -6.57 -1.58
CA LYS A 149 -4.64 -7.65 -1.39
C LYS A 149 -3.98 -9.00 -1.11
N ASP A 150 -2.84 -9.26 -1.75
CA ASP A 150 -2.09 -10.51 -1.52
C ASP A 150 -1.39 -10.51 -0.15
N ALA A 151 -1.19 -9.34 0.47
CA ALA A 151 -0.57 -9.16 1.79
C ALA A 151 -1.58 -9.23 2.95
N MET A 152 -2.89 -9.21 2.67
CA MET A 152 -3.98 -9.16 3.68
C MET A 152 -4.60 -10.53 3.92
#